data_847f40ddd474e937ecd79c8486fd0cbc
#
_entry.id   847f40ddd474e937ecd79c8486fd0cbc
#
_cell.length_a   1.000
_cell.length_b   1.000
_cell.length_c   1.000
_cell.angle_alpha   90.00
_cell.angle_beta   90.00
_cell.angle_gamma   90.00
#
_symmetry.space_group_name_H-M   'P 1'
#
loop_
_entity.id
_entity.type
_entity.pdbx_description
1 polymer ?
#
loop_
_entity_poly.entity_id
_entity_poly.type
_entity_poly.pdbx_seq_one_letter_code
_entity_poly.pdbx_strand_id
1 'polypeptide(L)'
;RGALAKLYASLALTGQSGPAGQPDIADIDEGFSQFTRMLFNLNELTTDHAVVGWGDPGLPDLHGMYWSSSNDFTEAMYNRLAQEVSFCNSFISNAQNLIDDPSVKTYIAEARFLRAFAYYNLMDLYSNVPLSTSISTDLPFQSSRTEIFDFIESELLEILGLDIDLNFIDTNGIVLSNSGSSEYGRVDQVAAEALLSKLYLNSEVWTGIPRYDRCVVASEFVINSTYSINTFDANANGSAYDELFLADNDVNGAQNEFIFTANFDGLSSQTYGGSTFLVHAAIGGSMPADQFGVNGGWGGLRTTKNLVNKFPVEEIEYPNPDDLNQSLVGTLSDWGLVGSATVNGWDGPDMEMYETGENLYELYASLTANELKFRFNEDWGVNYGDNDTDNSLEPGGANIPVSVEGVYHVILNLDTNTYSLTLMQTTIIQHADLRGMFYTDGQNLEIEEIPSFNDGYAVTKFKNIDSNGNQGSDSAGDFVDTDLPLIRLAEIYLNYAEAVLRGGGGDINLAVSKINELIERGYGMSDYNITTAELDLDFLLDERSRELYWEGQRRTDLVRYGYFTSG
;
A
#
# COMPACT_ATOMS: atom_id res chain seq x y z
N ARG A 1 -17.84 10.62 27.08
CA ARG A 1 -16.91 9.75 26.34
C ARG A 1 -17.68 8.84 25.35
N GLY A 2 -18.70 8.08 25.78
CA GLY A 2 -19.43 7.17 24.88
C GLY A 2 -20.08 7.84 23.67
N ALA A 3 -20.60 9.07 23.82
CA ALA A 3 -21.13 9.83 22.70
C ALA A 3 -20.04 10.31 21.72
N LEU A 4 -18.83 10.62 22.21
CA LEU A 4 -17.68 10.94 21.36
C LEU A 4 -17.23 9.68 20.56
N ALA A 5 -17.18 8.51 21.21
CA ALA A 5 -16.84 7.25 20.52
C ALA A 5 -17.78 6.94 19.35
N LYS A 6 -19.06 7.38 19.40
CA LYS A 6 -19.98 7.23 18.26
C LYS A 6 -19.56 8.05 17.05
N LEU A 7 -18.92 9.21 17.24
CA LEU A 7 -18.43 10.04 16.13
C LEU A 7 -17.29 9.31 15.39
N TYR A 8 -16.31 8.76 16.12
CA TYR A 8 -15.26 7.95 15.51
C TYR A 8 -15.82 6.67 14.87
N ALA A 9 -16.75 5.99 15.54
CA ALA A 9 -17.34 4.76 15.04
C ALA A 9 -18.14 4.95 13.74
N SER A 10 -18.66 6.14 13.45
CA SER A 10 -19.37 6.43 12.18
C SER A 10 -18.47 6.37 10.95
N LEU A 11 -17.14 6.49 11.13
CA LEU A 11 -16.16 6.26 10.07
C LEU A 11 -15.92 4.77 9.77
N ALA A 12 -16.21 3.90 10.74
CA ALA A 12 -16.03 2.45 10.62
C ALA A 12 -17.32 1.66 10.41
N LEU A 13 -18.45 2.12 10.98
CA LEU A 13 -19.69 1.37 11.03
C LEU A 13 -20.83 2.05 10.27
N THR A 14 -21.83 1.26 9.88
CA THR A 14 -23.03 1.69 9.14
C THR A 14 -24.31 1.59 9.95
N GLY A 15 -24.23 1.10 11.19
CA GLY A 15 -25.35 0.94 12.10
C GLY A 15 -24.92 0.45 13.47
N GLN A 16 -25.90 0.19 14.36
CA GLN A 16 -25.65 -0.24 15.74
C GLN A 16 -25.89 -1.75 15.96
N SER A 17 -26.43 -2.44 14.96
CA SER A 17 -26.91 -3.82 15.10
C SER A 17 -26.04 -4.84 14.37
N GLY A 18 -24.80 -4.48 14.04
CA GLY A 18 -23.88 -5.32 13.30
C GLY A 18 -23.98 -5.13 11.78
N PRO A 19 -23.22 -5.91 11.01
CA PRO A 19 -22.96 -5.65 9.58
C PRO A 19 -24.18 -5.87 8.67
N ALA A 20 -25.17 -6.66 9.10
CA ALA A 20 -26.40 -6.94 8.38
C ALA A 20 -27.65 -6.48 9.17
N GLY A 21 -27.48 -5.52 10.07
CA GLY A 21 -28.56 -4.96 10.88
C GLY A 21 -29.33 -3.87 10.17
N GLN A 22 -30.06 -3.07 10.95
CA GLN A 22 -30.73 -1.89 10.43
C GLN A 22 -29.69 -0.80 10.14
N PRO A 23 -29.63 -0.27 8.90
CA PRO A 23 -28.76 0.86 8.58
C PRO A 23 -29.15 2.08 9.41
N ASP A 24 -28.19 2.91 9.73
CA ASP A 24 -28.41 4.19 10.43
C ASP A 24 -28.81 5.32 9.49
N ILE A 25 -28.71 5.13 8.18
CA ILE A 25 -29.25 5.99 7.12
C ILE A 25 -30.34 5.21 6.39
N ALA A 26 -31.56 5.75 6.34
CA ALA A 26 -32.68 5.12 5.64
C ALA A 26 -32.43 5.04 4.12
N ASP A 27 -32.93 3.99 3.53
CA ASP A 27 -32.94 3.75 2.08
C ASP A 27 -31.53 3.54 1.45
N ILE A 28 -30.49 3.32 2.28
CA ILE A 28 -29.14 3.00 1.85
C ILE A 28 -28.74 1.65 2.45
N ASP A 29 -28.23 0.75 1.59
CA ASP A 29 -27.70 -0.55 2.02
C ASP A 29 -26.45 -0.37 2.89
N GLU A 30 -26.43 -0.98 4.07
CA GLU A 30 -25.31 -0.90 5.01
C GLU A 30 -24.06 -1.62 4.48
N GLY A 31 -24.22 -2.65 3.66
CA GLY A 31 -23.09 -3.46 3.17
C GLY A 31 -22.14 -2.68 2.28
N PHE A 32 -22.65 -1.76 1.43
CA PHE A 32 -21.78 -0.98 0.57
C PHE A 32 -21.52 0.46 1.06
N SER A 33 -22.39 1.04 1.90
CA SER A 33 -22.39 2.48 2.21
C SER A 33 -21.45 2.90 3.34
N GLN A 34 -20.59 2.01 3.80
CA GLN A 34 -19.61 2.31 4.83
C GLN A 34 -18.59 3.36 4.33
N PHE A 35 -18.20 4.32 5.20
CA PHE A 35 -17.41 5.50 4.82
C PHE A 35 -16.10 5.16 4.10
N THR A 36 -15.25 4.28 4.66
CA THR A 36 -13.94 3.98 4.06
C THR A 36 -14.06 3.16 2.77
N ARG A 37 -15.10 2.31 2.64
CA ARG A 37 -15.43 1.65 1.37
C ARG A 37 -15.83 2.67 0.30
N MET A 38 -16.65 3.66 0.65
CA MET A 38 -17.01 4.74 -0.28
C MET A 38 -15.82 5.64 -0.60
N LEU A 39 -14.94 5.90 0.37
CA LEU A 39 -13.69 6.64 0.15
C LEU A 39 -12.82 5.95 -0.91
N PHE A 40 -12.64 4.62 -0.79
CA PHE A 40 -11.94 3.82 -1.79
C PHE A 40 -12.66 3.88 -3.16
N ASN A 41 -13.96 3.63 -3.20
CA ASN A 41 -14.71 3.60 -4.45
C ASN A 41 -14.63 4.92 -5.21
N LEU A 42 -14.71 6.05 -4.53
CA LEU A 42 -14.71 7.37 -5.17
C LEU A 42 -13.31 7.92 -5.47
N ASN A 43 -12.27 7.47 -4.76
CA ASN A 43 -10.92 8.00 -4.91
C ASN A 43 -9.91 7.02 -5.55
N GLU A 44 -10.23 5.73 -5.64
CA GLU A 44 -9.37 4.73 -6.30
C GLU A 44 -10.02 4.14 -7.56
N LEU A 45 -11.31 3.70 -7.53
CA LEU A 45 -11.97 3.13 -8.72
C LEU A 45 -12.19 4.15 -9.84
N THR A 46 -12.20 5.44 -9.55
CA THR A 46 -12.30 6.51 -10.54
C THR A 46 -10.95 6.90 -11.13
N THR A 47 -9.91 6.08 -10.94
CA THR A 47 -8.53 6.42 -11.30
C THR A 47 -7.83 5.29 -12.07
N ASP A 48 -6.56 5.50 -12.35
CA ASP A 48 -5.66 4.55 -12.99
C ASP A 48 -5.12 3.45 -12.04
N HIS A 49 -5.61 3.34 -10.79
CA HIS A 49 -5.09 2.41 -9.79
C HIS A 49 -5.91 1.13 -9.64
N ALA A 50 -7.23 1.17 -9.86
CA ALA A 50 -8.08 0.04 -9.52
C ALA A 50 -9.26 -0.13 -10.47
N VAL A 51 -9.71 -1.39 -10.59
CA VAL A 51 -10.98 -1.76 -11.24
C VAL A 51 -11.76 -2.71 -10.35
N VAL A 52 -13.07 -2.79 -10.57
CA VAL A 52 -13.95 -3.74 -9.88
C VAL A 52 -14.73 -4.56 -10.92
N GLY A 53 -14.73 -5.89 -10.74
CA GLY A 53 -15.40 -6.82 -11.67
C GLY A 53 -16.89 -7.00 -11.42
N TRP A 54 -17.45 -6.40 -10.37
CA TRP A 54 -18.85 -6.56 -10.02
C TRP A 54 -19.76 -5.67 -10.87
N GLY A 55 -20.95 -6.18 -11.17
CA GLY A 55 -21.95 -5.50 -12.01
C GLY A 55 -23.06 -4.82 -11.23
N ASP A 56 -22.85 -4.46 -9.95
CA ASP A 56 -23.85 -3.75 -9.16
C ASP A 56 -24.23 -2.42 -9.82
N PRO A 57 -25.54 -2.04 -9.84
CA PRO A 57 -25.97 -0.81 -10.47
C PRO A 57 -25.19 0.41 -9.98
N GLY A 58 -24.60 1.17 -10.91
CA GLY A 58 -23.81 2.36 -10.60
C GLY A 58 -22.34 2.10 -10.25
N LEU A 59 -21.93 0.89 -9.91
CA LEU A 59 -20.53 0.57 -9.57
C LEU A 59 -19.60 0.61 -10.79
N PRO A 60 -19.95 0.00 -11.95
CA PRO A 60 -19.16 0.14 -13.18
C PRO A 60 -19.03 1.57 -13.69
N ASP A 61 -19.96 2.45 -13.33
CA ASP A 61 -19.90 3.87 -13.71
C ASP A 61 -18.64 4.55 -13.17
N LEU A 62 -18.14 4.12 -12.00
CA LEU A 62 -16.99 4.72 -11.34
C LEU A 62 -15.70 4.50 -12.12
N HIS A 63 -15.35 3.26 -12.45
CA HIS A 63 -14.17 2.99 -13.27
C HIS A 63 -14.37 3.36 -14.75
N GLY A 64 -15.60 3.40 -15.21
CA GLY A 64 -15.96 3.88 -16.56
C GLY A 64 -15.97 5.40 -16.70
N MET A 65 -15.87 6.17 -15.61
CA MET A 65 -15.87 7.64 -15.57
C MET A 65 -17.14 8.27 -16.19
N TYR A 66 -18.33 7.65 -15.98
CA TYR A 66 -19.59 8.13 -16.57
C TYR A 66 -20.77 8.18 -15.57
N TRP A 67 -20.48 8.28 -14.27
CA TRP A 67 -21.53 8.40 -13.23
C TRP A 67 -22.38 9.66 -13.41
N SER A 68 -23.59 9.61 -12.87
CA SER A 68 -24.53 10.72 -12.84
C SER A 68 -24.85 11.13 -11.41
N SER A 69 -25.61 12.20 -11.26
CA SER A 69 -26.08 12.70 -9.95
C SER A 69 -27.03 11.73 -9.20
N SER A 70 -27.49 10.66 -9.86
CA SER A 70 -28.32 9.60 -9.30
C SER A 70 -27.55 8.31 -9.05
N ASN A 71 -26.23 8.35 -9.02
CA ASN A 71 -25.41 7.18 -8.71
C ASN A 71 -25.44 6.91 -7.20
N ASP A 72 -25.84 5.69 -6.81
CA ASP A 72 -26.07 5.28 -5.43
C ASP A 72 -24.80 5.40 -4.54
N PHE A 73 -23.62 5.17 -5.12
CA PHE A 73 -22.35 5.26 -4.40
C PHE A 73 -21.97 6.72 -4.07
N THR A 74 -22.21 7.64 -5.01
CA THR A 74 -21.96 9.06 -4.76
C THR A 74 -22.98 9.63 -3.75
N GLU A 75 -24.23 9.20 -3.80
CA GLU A 75 -25.26 9.57 -2.85
C GLU A 75 -24.94 9.01 -1.45
N ALA A 76 -24.52 7.75 -1.36
CA ALA A 76 -24.18 7.11 -0.09
C ALA A 76 -23.06 7.85 0.64
N MET A 77 -21.98 8.22 -0.06
CA MET A 77 -20.87 8.99 0.53
C MET A 77 -21.33 10.36 1.02
N TYR A 78 -22.12 11.08 0.22
CA TYR A 78 -22.67 12.37 0.63
C TYR A 78 -23.48 12.27 1.92
N ASN A 79 -24.38 11.28 1.99
CA ASN A 79 -25.24 11.08 3.15
C ASN A 79 -24.44 10.66 4.40
N ARG A 80 -23.40 9.82 4.26
CA ARG A 80 -22.48 9.48 5.37
C ARG A 80 -21.78 10.70 5.95
N LEU A 81 -21.21 11.54 5.09
CA LEU A 81 -20.52 12.75 5.52
C LEU A 81 -21.47 13.78 6.12
N ALA A 82 -22.68 13.96 5.55
CA ALA A 82 -23.71 14.83 6.10
C ALA A 82 -24.22 14.34 7.47
N GLN A 83 -24.34 13.04 7.65
CA GLN A 83 -24.68 12.41 8.94
C GLN A 83 -23.59 12.70 9.98
N GLU A 84 -22.31 12.55 9.62
CA GLU A 84 -21.19 12.83 10.52
C GLU A 84 -21.20 14.31 10.97
N VAL A 85 -21.40 15.25 10.05
CA VAL A 85 -21.56 16.67 10.38
C VAL A 85 -22.71 16.87 11.40
N SER A 86 -23.85 16.19 11.18
CA SER A 86 -25.02 16.29 12.07
C SER A 86 -24.73 15.72 13.45
N PHE A 87 -24.02 14.60 13.53
CA PHE A 87 -23.61 13.98 14.79
C PHE A 87 -22.62 14.87 15.55
N CYS A 88 -21.64 15.44 14.89
CA CYS A 88 -20.69 16.40 15.47
C CYS A 88 -21.42 17.65 16.00
N ASN A 89 -22.32 18.23 15.24
CA ASN A 89 -23.13 19.39 15.68
C ASN A 89 -23.97 19.06 16.91
N SER A 90 -24.61 17.88 16.93
CA SER A 90 -25.39 17.39 18.07
C SER A 90 -24.51 17.22 19.31
N PHE A 91 -23.36 16.57 19.14
CA PHE A 91 -22.40 16.35 20.23
C PHE A 91 -21.93 17.70 20.81
N ILE A 92 -21.44 18.60 19.98
CA ILE A 92 -20.92 19.91 20.39
C ILE A 92 -21.99 20.72 21.16
N SER A 93 -23.22 20.77 20.62
CA SER A 93 -24.33 21.48 21.27
C SER A 93 -24.66 20.90 22.66
N ASN A 94 -24.73 19.59 22.78
CA ASN A 94 -25.04 18.94 24.06
C ASN A 94 -23.88 19.03 25.07
N ALA A 95 -22.63 18.94 24.59
CA ALA A 95 -21.43 19.02 25.41
C ALA A 95 -21.23 20.40 26.06
N GLN A 96 -21.76 21.48 25.47
CA GLN A 96 -21.72 22.83 26.06
C GLN A 96 -22.31 22.88 27.47
N ASN A 97 -23.29 22.05 27.78
CA ASN A 97 -23.90 21.99 29.11
C ASN A 97 -22.95 21.41 30.19
N LEU A 98 -21.82 20.84 29.76
CA LEU A 98 -20.81 20.18 30.61
C LEU A 98 -19.43 20.84 30.44
N ILE A 99 -19.36 22.07 29.93
CA ILE A 99 -18.13 22.76 29.55
C ILE A 99 -17.17 23.03 30.71
N ASP A 100 -17.66 22.97 31.95
CA ASP A 100 -16.82 23.15 33.14
C ASP A 100 -15.88 21.95 33.39
N ASP A 101 -16.16 20.81 32.79
CA ASP A 101 -15.26 19.65 32.84
C ASP A 101 -14.14 19.81 31.77
N PRO A 102 -12.86 19.86 32.18
CA PRO A 102 -11.75 20.00 31.22
C PRO A 102 -11.71 18.90 30.14
N SER A 103 -12.11 17.67 30.47
CA SER A 103 -12.14 16.58 29.51
C SER A 103 -13.16 16.84 28.38
N VAL A 104 -14.29 17.48 28.73
CA VAL A 104 -15.35 17.83 27.75
C VAL A 104 -14.85 18.86 26.74
N LYS A 105 -14.00 19.78 27.15
CA LYS A 105 -13.38 20.77 26.25
C LYS A 105 -12.56 20.10 25.17
N THR A 106 -11.72 19.15 25.53
CA THR A 106 -10.95 18.35 24.56
C THR A 106 -11.88 17.53 23.65
N TYR A 107 -12.94 16.92 24.20
CA TYR A 107 -13.92 16.18 23.38
C TYR A 107 -14.66 17.07 22.39
N ILE A 108 -14.93 18.33 22.73
CA ILE A 108 -15.49 19.33 21.80
C ILE A 108 -14.48 19.63 20.68
N ALA A 109 -13.19 19.79 21.00
CA ALA A 109 -12.16 20.00 20.00
C ALA A 109 -12.03 18.82 19.04
N GLU A 110 -12.08 17.58 19.54
CA GLU A 110 -12.09 16.37 18.70
C GLU A 110 -13.34 16.31 17.80
N ALA A 111 -14.53 16.63 18.32
CA ALA A 111 -15.75 16.68 17.51
C ALA A 111 -15.69 17.77 16.42
N ARG A 112 -15.02 18.90 16.69
CA ARG A 112 -14.75 19.95 15.70
C ARG A 112 -13.78 19.45 14.63
N PHE A 113 -12.74 18.71 14.99
CA PHE A 113 -11.85 18.07 14.04
C PHE A 113 -12.61 17.11 13.12
N LEU A 114 -13.42 16.20 13.67
CA LEU A 114 -14.20 15.23 12.88
C LEU A 114 -15.19 15.92 11.94
N ARG A 115 -15.80 17.03 12.38
CA ARG A 115 -16.64 17.86 11.52
C ARG A 115 -15.85 18.51 10.38
N ALA A 116 -14.66 19.03 10.67
CA ALA A 116 -13.77 19.60 9.67
C ALA A 116 -13.31 18.54 8.66
N PHE A 117 -12.99 17.33 9.13
CA PHE A 117 -12.64 16.18 8.29
C PHE A 117 -13.81 15.75 7.38
N ALA A 118 -15.04 15.72 7.90
CA ALA A 118 -16.23 15.45 7.08
C ALA A 118 -16.42 16.52 5.99
N TYR A 119 -16.27 17.80 6.34
CA TYR A 119 -16.35 18.90 5.38
C TYR A 119 -15.19 18.90 4.36
N TYR A 120 -13.99 18.47 4.76
CA TYR A 120 -12.86 18.28 3.84
C TYR A 120 -13.24 17.31 2.72
N ASN A 121 -13.78 16.14 3.07
CA ASN A 121 -14.22 15.15 2.09
C ASN A 121 -15.44 15.62 1.27
N LEU A 122 -16.40 16.30 1.90
CA LEU A 122 -17.54 16.91 1.19
C LEU A 122 -17.09 17.93 0.17
N MET A 123 -16.15 18.80 0.53
CA MET A 123 -15.60 19.82 -0.36
C MET A 123 -14.80 19.20 -1.52
N ASP A 124 -13.97 18.19 -1.24
CA ASP A 124 -13.16 17.54 -2.26
C ASP A 124 -14.03 16.80 -3.30
N LEU A 125 -15.03 16.03 -2.83
CA LEU A 125 -15.86 15.19 -3.69
C LEU A 125 -16.99 15.95 -4.38
N TYR A 126 -17.61 16.93 -3.70
CA TYR A 126 -18.86 17.58 -4.17
C TYR A 126 -18.73 19.09 -4.41
N SER A 127 -17.59 19.68 -4.12
CA SER A 127 -17.29 21.10 -4.35
C SER A 127 -18.14 22.04 -3.47
N ASN A 128 -19.29 22.51 -3.94
CA ASN A 128 -20.19 23.40 -3.24
C ASN A 128 -21.21 22.59 -2.45
N VAL A 129 -21.19 22.69 -1.13
CA VAL A 129 -22.07 21.92 -0.24
C VAL A 129 -22.73 22.81 0.80
N PRO A 130 -23.86 22.41 1.41
CA PRO A 130 -24.44 23.16 2.49
C PRO A 130 -23.51 23.20 3.71
N LEU A 131 -23.32 24.40 4.29
CA LEU A 131 -22.58 24.59 5.54
C LEU A 131 -23.56 24.69 6.72
N SER A 132 -23.46 23.72 7.63
CA SER A 132 -24.25 23.67 8.86
C SER A 132 -23.35 23.44 10.07
N THR A 133 -23.40 24.34 11.04
CA THR A 133 -22.61 24.29 12.27
C THR A 133 -23.47 24.13 13.53
N SER A 134 -24.78 23.98 13.35
CA SER A 134 -25.75 23.84 14.44
C SER A 134 -26.89 22.91 14.03
N ILE A 135 -27.64 22.44 15.02
CA ILE A 135 -28.88 21.69 14.79
C ILE A 135 -29.98 22.69 14.42
N SER A 136 -30.56 22.54 13.25
CA SER A 136 -31.67 23.36 12.76
C SER A 136 -32.65 22.49 11.99
N THR A 137 -33.92 22.90 11.98
CA THR A 137 -34.96 22.36 11.09
C THR A 137 -35.00 23.09 9.76
N ASP A 138 -34.29 24.21 9.63
CA ASP A 138 -34.18 24.96 8.40
C ASP A 138 -33.17 24.27 7.47
N LEU A 139 -33.49 24.21 6.18
CA LEU A 139 -32.56 23.70 5.18
C LEU A 139 -31.39 24.67 5.04
N PRO A 140 -30.15 24.19 5.20
CA PRO A 140 -28.99 25.05 5.03
C PRO A 140 -28.82 25.46 3.58
N PHE A 141 -28.33 26.68 3.35
CA PHE A 141 -27.97 27.12 2.02
C PHE A 141 -26.67 26.48 1.55
N GLN A 142 -26.56 26.26 0.25
CA GLN A 142 -25.32 25.83 -0.36
C GLN A 142 -24.26 26.92 -0.23
N SER A 143 -23.09 26.57 0.30
CA SER A 143 -21.91 27.43 0.35
C SER A 143 -20.96 27.09 -0.80
N SER A 144 -20.19 28.08 -1.22
CA SER A 144 -19.13 27.89 -2.21
C SER A 144 -18.00 27.05 -1.65
N ARG A 145 -17.22 26.42 -2.53
CA ARG A 145 -16.04 25.64 -2.15
C ARG A 145 -15.05 26.47 -1.32
N THR A 146 -14.87 27.74 -1.65
CA THR A 146 -14.01 28.66 -0.90
C THR A 146 -14.54 28.91 0.51
N GLU A 147 -15.85 29.12 0.69
CA GLU A 147 -16.43 29.29 2.04
C GLU A 147 -16.30 28.04 2.89
N ILE A 148 -16.40 26.85 2.30
CA ILE A 148 -16.15 25.59 3.00
C ILE A 148 -14.68 25.45 3.36
N PHE A 149 -13.77 25.80 2.45
CA PHE A 149 -12.33 25.82 2.72
C PHE A 149 -11.99 26.74 3.92
N ASP A 150 -12.47 27.97 3.90
CA ASP A 150 -12.24 28.95 4.97
C ASP A 150 -12.82 28.47 6.32
N PHE A 151 -13.96 27.80 6.29
CA PHE A 151 -14.55 27.17 7.48
C PHE A 151 -13.66 26.06 8.04
N ILE A 152 -13.17 25.14 7.19
CA ILE A 152 -12.28 24.04 7.62
C ILE A 152 -10.99 24.61 8.22
N GLU A 153 -10.38 25.57 7.53
CA GLU A 153 -9.17 26.27 8.01
C GLU A 153 -9.39 26.90 9.39
N SER A 154 -10.47 27.65 9.56
CA SER A 154 -10.80 28.30 10.84
C SER A 154 -11.03 27.28 11.96
N GLU A 155 -11.81 26.22 11.70
CA GLU A 155 -12.06 25.15 12.68
C GLU A 155 -10.77 24.51 13.17
N LEU A 156 -9.86 24.16 12.26
CA LEU A 156 -8.61 23.49 12.59
C LEU A 156 -7.65 24.42 13.34
N LEU A 157 -7.50 25.67 12.90
CA LEU A 157 -6.65 26.65 13.57
C LEU A 157 -7.16 26.96 14.99
N GLU A 158 -8.47 27.17 15.17
CA GLU A 158 -9.03 27.46 16.49
C GLU A 158 -8.83 26.32 17.49
N ILE A 159 -8.98 25.04 17.08
CA ILE A 159 -8.71 23.90 17.98
C ILE A 159 -7.21 23.65 18.23
N LEU A 160 -6.33 24.31 17.46
CA LEU A 160 -4.89 24.42 17.73
C LEU A 160 -4.56 25.65 18.62
N GLY A 161 -5.53 26.51 18.89
CA GLY A 161 -5.34 27.75 19.67
C GLY A 161 -4.79 28.91 18.85
N LEU A 162 -5.01 28.90 17.54
CA LEU A 162 -4.47 29.86 16.59
C LEU A 162 -5.59 30.61 15.85
N ASP A 163 -5.32 31.84 15.41
CA ASP A 163 -6.12 32.55 14.42
C ASP A 163 -5.54 32.36 13.00
N ILE A 164 -6.20 33.01 12.01
CA ILE A 164 -5.80 32.91 10.60
C ILE A 164 -4.40 33.50 10.34
N ASP A 165 -3.91 34.38 11.19
CA ASP A 165 -2.57 34.97 11.13
C ASP A 165 -1.54 34.19 11.98
N LEU A 166 -1.94 33.00 12.48
CA LEU A 166 -1.17 32.11 13.35
C LEU A 166 -0.80 32.74 14.71
N ASN A 167 -1.57 33.69 15.20
CA ASN A 167 -1.42 34.21 16.56
C ASN A 167 -2.19 33.35 17.55
N PHE A 168 -1.67 33.24 18.76
CA PHE A 168 -2.37 32.54 19.85
C PHE A 168 -3.65 33.27 20.23
N ILE A 169 -4.74 32.52 20.36
CA ILE A 169 -6.05 33.02 20.78
C ILE A 169 -6.50 32.34 22.08
N ASP A 170 -7.39 33.02 22.81
CA ASP A 170 -8.08 32.45 23.96
C ASP A 170 -9.23 31.53 23.49
N THR A 171 -9.01 30.22 23.59
CA THR A 171 -10.01 29.19 23.23
C THR A 171 -10.88 28.77 24.41
N ASN A 172 -10.73 29.37 25.57
CA ASN A 172 -11.32 28.91 26.84
C ASN A 172 -10.97 27.44 27.17
N GLY A 173 -9.84 26.96 26.64
CA GLY A 173 -9.34 25.61 26.81
C GLY A 173 -9.99 24.56 25.87
N ILE A 174 -10.74 24.97 24.85
CA ILE A 174 -11.24 24.07 23.79
C ILE A 174 -10.12 23.89 22.76
N VAL A 175 -9.20 22.99 23.06
CA VAL A 175 -8.05 22.65 22.22
C VAL A 175 -7.84 21.15 22.20
N LEU A 176 -7.19 20.65 21.14
CA LEU A 176 -6.75 19.25 21.04
C LEU A 176 -5.62 18.96 22.03
N SER A 177 -5.49 17.70 22.38
CA SER A 177 -4.38 17.19 23.17
C SER A 177 -3.05 17.36 22.44
N ASN A 178 -1.96 17.52 23.17
CA ASN A 178 -0.61 17.57 22.59
C ASN A 178 -0.25 16.25 21.91
N SER A 179 0.71 16.29 20.99
CA SER A 179 1.25 15.13 20.28
C SER A 179 1.60 13.97 21.25
N GLY A 180 1.13 12.78 20.90
CA GLY A 180 1.41 11.56 21.63
C GLY A 180 0.76 11.44 23.01
N SER A 181 -0.14 12.37 23.38
CA SER A 181 -0.87 12.33 24.65
C SER A 181 -2.29 11.77 24.53
N SER A 182 -2.78 11.56 23.30
CA SER A 182 -4.06 10.92 23.03
C SER A 182 -3.94 9.39 23.07
N GLU A 183 -5.06 8.72 23.38
CA GLU A 183 -5.18 7.29 23.18
C GLU A 183 -5.16 6.99 21.68
N TYR A 184 -4.60 5.85 21.27
CA TYR A 184 -4.58 5.39 19.88
C TYR A 184 -5.98 5.47 19.23
N GLY A 185 -6.03 5.88 17.98
CA GLY A 185 -7.27 6.11 17.22
C GLY A 185 -7.98 7.42 17.56
N ARG A 186 -7.51 8.22 18.52
CA ARG A 186 -8.03 9.56 18.84
C ARG A 186 -7.10 10.65 18.32
N VAL A 187 -7.70 11.69 17.78
CA VAL A 187 -6.95 12.82 17.21
C VAL A 187 -6.29 13.71 18.27
N ASP A 188 -5.15 14.25 17.92
CA ASP A 188 -4.37 15.23 18.67
C ASP A 188 -4.05 16.47 17.80
N GLN A 189 -3.19 17.36 18.29
CA GLN A 189 -2.78 18.55 17.53
C GLN A 189 -2.07 18.19 16.22
N VAL A 190 -1.35 17.07 16.17
CA VAL A 190 -0.66 16.63 14.96
C VAL A 190 -1.66 16.22 13.88
N ALA A 191 -2.79 15.62 14.26
CA ALA A 191 -3.85 15.29 13.30
C ALA A 191 -4.47 16.55 12.65
N ALA A 192 -4.65 17.63 13.43
CA ALA A 192 -5.15 18.88 12.89
C ALA A 192 -4.14 19.54 11.93
N GLU A 193 -2.86 19.57 12.27
CA GLU A 193 -1.80 20.07 11.38
C GLU A 193 -1.63 19.20 10.12
N ALA A 194 -1.77 17.89 10.25
CA ALA A 194 -1.74 16.98 9.11
C ALA A 194 -2.93 17.24 8.15
N LEU A 195 -4.12 17.47 8.67
CA LEU A 195 -5.29 17.83 7.85
C LEU A 195 -5.14 19.24 7.23
N LEU A 196 -4.52 20.20 7.93
CA LEU A 196 -4.14 21.50 7.37
C LEU A 196 -3.13 21.36 6.24
N SER A 197 -2.11 20.50 6.38
CA SER A 197 -1.17 20.20 5.30
C SER A 197 -1.89 19.72 4.03
N LYS A 198 -2.82 18.77 4.16
CA LYS A 198 -3.67 18.28 3.04
C LYS A 198 -4.54 19.40 2.45
N LEU A 199 -5.14 20.21 3.30
CA LEU A 199 -6.00 21.33 2.90
C LEU A 199 -5.21 22.37 2.09
N TYR A 200 -4.05 22.79 2.59
CA TYR A 200 -3.22 23.81 1.97
C TYR A 200 -2.56 23.33 0.66
N LEU A 201 -2.15 22.06 0.58
CA LEU A 201 -1.57 21.48 -0.64
C LEU A 201 -2.55 21.57 -1.81
N ASN A 202 -3.85 21.38 -1.55
CA ASN A 202 -4.90 21.39 -2.57
C ASN A 202 -5.59 22.77 -2.74
N SER A 203 -5.18 23.81 -2.00
CA SER A 203 -5.86 25.09 -1.96
C SER A 203 -5.97 25.78 -3.33
N GLU A 204 -4.92 25.72 -4.15
CA GLU A 204 -4.92 26.33 -5.49
C GLU A 204 -6.01 25.74 -6.38
N VAL A 205 -6.15 24.39 -6.41
CA VAL A 205 -7.18 23.72 -7.20
C VAL A 205 -8.59 24.02 -6.69
N TRP A 206 -8.76 24.17 -5.38
CA TRP A 206 -10.09 24.34 -4.79
C TRP A 206 -10.56 25.79 -4.74
N THR A 207 -9.64 26.74 -4.53
CA THR A 207 -9.96 28.17 -4.33
C THR A 207 -9.36 29.10 -5.38
N GLY A 208 -8.44 28.61 -6.19
CA GLY A 208 -7.63 29.41 -7.11
C GLY A 208 -6.49 30.18 -6.42
N ILE A 209 -6.27 29.98 -5.13
CA ILE A 209 -5.23 30.67 -4.34
C ILE A 209 -4.25 29.62 -3.79
N PRO A 210 -2.98 29.63 -4.22
CA PRO A 210 -1.97 28.74 -3.66
C PRO A 210 -1.65 29.09 -2.21
N ARG A 211 -1.47 28.07 -1.35
CA ARG A 211 -1.06 28.21 0.05
C ARG A 211 0.03 27.19 0.39
N TYR A 212 0.95 26.98 -0.54
CA TYR A 212 2.03 26.01 -0.38
C TYR A 212 2.99 26.37 0.76
N ASP A 213 3.17 27.65 1.04
CA ASP A 213 3.92 28.13 2.21
C ASP A 213 3.29 27.67 3.55
N ARG A 214 1.97 27.71 3.65
CA ARG A 214 1.27 27.17 4.83
C ARG A 214 1.31 25.65 4.90
N CYS A 215 1.28 24.98 3.74
CA CYS A 215 1.48 23.52 3.68
C CYS A 215 2.86 23.13 4.22
N VAL A 216 3.91 23.87 3.87
CA VAL A 216 5.26 23.65 4.40
C VAL A 216 5.26 23.77 5.93
N VAL A 217 4.70 24.84 6.49
CA VAL A 217 4.68 25.08 7.95
C VAL A 217 3.92 23.98 8.69
N ALA A 218 2.72 23.63 8.23
CA ALA A 218 1.92 22.55 8.84
C ALA A 218 2.62 21.20 8.74
N SER A 219 3.23 20.88 7.59
CA SER A 219 3.99 19.64 7.40
C SER A 219 5.24 19.57 8.28
N GLU A 220 5.98 20.67 8.44
CA GLU A 220 7.15 20.72 9.34
C GLU A 220 6.76 20.48 10.80
N PHE A 221 5.60 20.99 11.24
CA PHE A 221 5.08 20.68 12.57
C PHE A 221 4.89 19.17 12.76
N VAL A 222 4.27 18.50 11.78
CA VAL A 222 4.03 17.06 11.81
C VAL A 222 5.34 16.27 11.73
N ILE A 223 6.25 16.65 10.83
CA ILE A 223 7.58 16.00 10.65
C ILE A 223 8.39 16.02 11.96
N ASN A 224 8.27 17.10 12.73
CA ASN A 224 8.99 17.27 13.99
C ASN A 224 8.22 16.76 15.22
N SER A 225 7.09 16.05 15.02
CA SER A 225 6.27 15.51 16.10
C SER A 225 6.84 14.20 16.67
N THR A 226 6.03 13.51 17.48
CA THR A 226 6.38 12.20 18.07
C THR A 226 6.11 11.02 17.12
N TYR A 227 5.42 11.25 15.99
CA TYR A 227 5.18 10.21 15.00
C TYR A 227 6.47 9.89 14.22
N SER A 228 6.62 8.66 13.78
CA SER A 228 7.79 8.19 13.04
C SER A 228 7.41 7.16 11.99
N ILE A 229 8.13 7.16 10.87
CA ILE A 229 7.98 6.11 9.85
C ILE A 229 8.29 4.75 10.46
N ASN A 230 7.45 3.75 10.18
CA ASN A 230 7.73 2.38 10.60
C ASN A 230 8.90 1.81 9.78
N THR A 231 9.94 1.39 10.48
CA THR A 231 11.12 0.71 9.92
C THR A 231 11.36 -0.65 10.58
N PHE A 232 10.45 -1.06 11.45
CA PHE A 232 10.53 -2.33 12.16
C PHE A 232 9.77 -3.40 11.38
N ASP A 233 10.50 -4.41 10.92
CA ASP A 233 9.99 -5.61 10.28
C ASP A 233 9.67 -6.64 11.38
N ALA A 234 8.43 -6.64 11.87
CA ALA A 234 7.99 -7.46 12.99
C ALA A 234 7.81 -8.93 12.59
N ASN A 235 7.44 -9.20 11.34
CA ASN A 235 7.21 -10.55 10.83
C ASN A 235 8.45 -11.17 10.17
N ALA A 236 9.57 -10.41 10.11
CA ALA A 236 10.87 -10.85 9.58
C ALA A 236 10.82 -11.34 8.11
N ASN A 237 9.98 -10.72 7.28
CA ASN A 237 9.85 -11.05 5.85
C ASN A 237 10.72 -10.18 4.93
N GLY A 238 11.45 -9.22 5.49
CA GLY A 238 12.32 -8.27 4.78
C GLY A 238 11.65 -6.96 4.42
N SER A 239 10.39 -6.73 4.79
CA SER A 239 9.64 -5.51 4.54
C SER A 239 9.05 -4.93 5.82
N ALA A 240 9.38 -3.68 6.15
CA ALA A 240 8.70 -2.96 7.23
C ALA A 240 7.43 -2.23 6.73
N TYR A 241 7.18 -2.24 5.42
CA TYR A 241 6.03 -1.56 4.82
C TYR A 241 4.73 -2.33 4.99
N ASP A 242 4.77 -3.67 4.85
CA ASP A 242 3.56 -4.49 4.97
C ASP A 242 3.00 -4.55 6.40
N GLU A 243 3.83 -4.30 7.41
CA GLU A 243 3.41 -4.16 8.81
C GLU A 243 2.29 -3.13 9.02
N LEU A 244 2.25 -2.10 8.16
CA LEU A 244 1.22 -1.06 8.19
C LEU A 244 -0.18 -1.60 7.86
N PHE A 245 -0.28 -2.79 7.30
CA PHE A 245 -1.51 -3.34 6.72
C PHE A 245 -1.85 -4.75 7.22
N LEU A 246 -1.25 -5.16 8.33
CA LEU A 246 -1.51 -6.43 9.03
C LEU A 246 -2.63 -6.28 10.08
N ALA A 247 -3.15 -7.40 10.56
CA ALA A 247 -4.26 -7.44 11.53
C ALA A 247 -3.92 -6.82 12.88
N ASP A 248 -2.64 -6.74 13.25
CA ASP A 248 -2.13 -6.19 14.51
C ASP A 248 -1.39 -4.86 14.32
N ASN A 249 -1.71 -4.11 13.27
CA ASN A 249 -1.04 -2.85 12.92
C ASN A 249 -1.24 -1.73 13.96
N ASP A 250 -2.15 -1.93 14.91
CA ASP A 250 -2.36 -1.08 16.07
C ASP A 250 -1.33 -1.29 17.20
N VAL A 251 -0.55 -2.40 17.17
CA VAL A 251 0.40 -2.78 18.24
C VAL A 251 1.76 -3.30 17.75
N ASN A 252 1.94 -3.60 16.46
CA ASN A 252 3.16 -4.20 15.91
C ASN A 252 4.32 -3.20 15.67
N GLY A 253 4.10 -1.92 15.89
CA GLY A 253 5.04 -0.83 15.60
C GLY A 253 4.51 0.17 14.58
N ALA A 254 3.66 -0.26 13.65
CA ALA A 254 3.05 0.54 12.60
C ALA A 254 2.22 1.72 13.13
N GLN A 255 1.59 1.56 14.30
CA GLN A 255 0.80 2.61 14.95
C GLN A 255 1.58 3.91 15.21
N ASN A 256 2.92 3.85 15.26
CA ASN A 256 3.75 5.04 15.43
C ASN A 256 3.78 5.95 14.19
N GLU A 257 3.37 5.43 13.03
CA GLU A 257 3.22 6.20 11.79
C GLU A 257 1.81 6.75 11.59
N PHE A 258 0.80 6.19 12.27
CA PHE A 258 -0.60 6.52 12.07
C PHE A 258 -1.02 7.75 12.85
N ILE A 259 -1.37 8.81 12.13
CA ILE A 259 -1.80 10.08 12.72
C ILE A 259 -3.31 10.09 12.96
N PHE A 260 -4.07 9.52 12.04
CA PHE A 260 -5.52 9.37 12.16
C PHE A 260 -5.98 8.09 11.45
N THR A 261 -6.79 7.27 12.14
CA THR A 261 -7.22 5.94 11.67
C THR A 261 -8.73 5.76 11.77
N ALA A 262 -9.28 4.91 10.89
CA ALA A 262 -10.54 4.23 11.12
C ALA A 262 -10.22 2.85 11.70
N ASN A 263 -10.60 2.62 12.95
CA ASN A 263 -10.24 1.42 13.67
C ASN A 263 -11.25 0.30 13.44
N PHE A 264 -10.74 -0.90 13.21
CA PHE A 264 -11.51 -2.11 12.97
C PHE A 264 -11.13 -3.21 13.97
N ASP A 265 -12.12 -4.06 14.25
CA ASP A 265 -12.01 -5.20 15.17
C ASP A 265 -13.05 -6.22 14.69
N GLY A 266 -12.61 -7.37 14.27
CA GLY A 266 -13.45 -8.44 13.70
C GLY A 266 -14.54 -8.96 14.62
N LEU A 267 -14.52 -8.61 15.91
CA LEU A 267 -15.53 -9.01 16.90
C LEU A 267 -16.49 -7.88 17.25
N SER A 268 -16.01 -6.65 17.40
CA SER A 268 -16.78 -5.54 17.99
C SER A 268 -17.22 -4.50 16.96
N SER A 269 -16.46 -4.30 15.88
CA SER A 269 -16.76 -3.34 14.81
C SER A 269 -16.98 -4.01 13.46
N GLN A 270 -17.82 -5.05 13.44
CA GLN A 270 -18.12 -5.83 12.24
C GLN A 270 -18.82 -5.00 11.16
N THR A 271 -18.28 -5.03 9.94
CA THR A 271 -18.82 -4.34 8.77
C THR A 271 -18.39 -5.04 7.48
N TYR A 272 -19.20 -4.94 6.42
CA TYR A 272 -18.81 -5.33 5.06
C TYR A 272 -18.06 -4.21 4.28
N GLY A 273 -17.68 -3.14 4.97
CA GLY A 273 -16.83 -2.07 4.48
C GLY A 273 -15.41 -2.17 5.04
N GLY A 274 -14.68 -1.07 4.96
CA GLY A 274 -13.37 -0.93 5.57
C GLY A 274 -12.35 -1.97 5.09
N SER A 275 -11.52 -2.42 6.01
CA SER A 275 -10.52 -3.45 5.74
C SER A 275 -11.12 -4.80 5.36
N THR A 276 -12.30 -5.16 5.89
CA THR A 276 -13.03 -6.35 5.44
C THR A 276 -13.29 -6.31 3.93
N PHE A 277 -13.76 -5.17 3.41
CA PHE A 277 -13.96 -5.00 1.97
C PHE A 277 -12.64 -5.11 1.20
N LEU A 278 -11.59 -4.40 1.66
CA LEU A 278 -10.31 -4.37 0.94
C LEU A 278 -9.64 -5.74 0.85
N VAL A 279 -9.71 -6.55 1.92
CA VAL A 279 -9.12 -7.89 1.94
C VAL A 279 -9.98 -8.86 1.11
N HIS A 280 -11.26 -9.02 1.42
CA HIS A 280 -12.11 -10.00 0.75
C HIS A 280 -12.32 -9.70 -0.74
N ALA A 281 -12.50 -8.43 -1.11
CA ALA A 281 -12.75 -8.06 -2.50
C ALA A 281 -11.51 -8.24 -3.39
N ALA A 282 -10.31 -8.18 -2.82
CA ALA A 282 -9.04 -8.39 -3.53
C ALA A 282 -8.61 -9.86 -3.62
N ILE A 283 -9.34 -10.79 -3.00
CA ILE A 283 -9.06 -12.22 -3.04
C ILE A 283 -10.08 -12.91 -3.95
N GLY A 284 -9.61 -13.80 -4.82
CA GLY A 284 -10.47 -14.55 -5.73
C GLY A 284 -9.70 -15.57 -6.56
N GLY A 285 -10.36 -16.23 -7.50
CA GLY A 285 -9.73 -17.23 -8.35
C GLY A 285 -9.11 -18.39 -7.54
N SER A 286 -7.83 -18.66 -7.81
CA SER A 286 -7.04 -19.71 -7.14
C SER A 286 -6.32 -19.24 -5.87
N MET A 287 -6.49 -17.97 -5.45
CA MET A 287 -5.80 -17.43 -4.28
C MET A 287 -6.19 -18.20 -3.01
N PRO A 288 -5.22 -18.61 -2.19
CA PRO A 288 -5.46 -19.30 -0.93
C PRO A 288 -5.92 -18.30 0.14
N ALA A 289 -7.24 -18.18 0.37
CA ALA A 289 -7.84 -17.15 1.23
C ALA A 289 -7.34 -17.20 2.69
N ASP A 290 -7.01 -18.39 3.18
CA ASP A 290 -6.46 -18.61 4.52
C ASP A 290 -5.08 -17.95 4.73
N GLN A 291 -4.27 -17.82 3.68
CA GLN A 291 -2.99 -17.10 3.76
C GLN A 291 -3.17 -15.58 3.93
N PHE A 292 -4.37 -15.07 3.70
CA PHE A 292 -4.74 -13.67 3.91
C PHE A 292 -5.62 -13.48 5.15
N GLY A 293 -5.84 -14.54 5.94
CA GLY A 293 -6.56 -14.52 7.22
C GLY A 293 -8.07 -14.41 7.07
N VAL A 294 -8.66 -14.88 5.96
CA VAL A 294 -10.10 -14.84 5.70
C VAL A 294 -10.62 -16.18 5.18
N ASN A 295 -11.92 -16.41 5.32
CA ASN A 295 -12.56 -17.68 4.95
C ASN A 295 -12.87 -17.82 3.47
N GLY A 296 -12.73 -16.76 2.69
CA GLY A 296 -12.97 -16.75 1.25
C GLY A 296 -12.84 -15.37 0.64
N GLY A 297 -12.67 -15.31 -0.66
CA GLY A 297 -12.60 -14.07 -1.42
C GLY A 297 -13.91 -13.74 -2.14
N TRP A 298 -14.13 -12.45 -2.40
CA TRP A 298 -15.27 -11.96 -3.17
C TRP A 298 -14.93 -11.71 -4.64
N GLY A 299 -13.65 -11.76 -5.02
CA GLY A 299 -13.17 -11.74 -6.39
C GLY A 299 -13.58 -10.51 -7.21
N GLY A 300 -13.48 -9.32 -6.63
CA GLY A 300 -13.94 -8.07 -7.26
C GLY A 300 -12.84 -7.10 -7.65
N LEU A 301 -11.96 -6.76 -6.69
CA LEU A 301 -10.96 -5.71 -6.86
C LEU A 301 -9.66 -6.22 -7.46
N ARG A 302 -9.12 -5.48 -8.44
CA ARG A 302 -7.80 -5.70 -9.02
C ARG A 302 -7.16 -4.37 -9.36
N THR A 303 -5.85 -4.39 -9.54
CA THR A 303 -5.12 -3.21 -9.99
C THR A 303 -4.94 -3.19 -11.50
N THR A 304 -4.61 -2.03 -12.02
CA THR A 304 -4.29 -1.83 -13.44
C THR A 304 -2.78 -1.95 -13.67
N LYS A 305 -2.39 -2.20 -14.93
CA LYS A 305 -0.98 -2.17 -15.32
C LYS A 305 -0.29 -0.83 -15.07
N ASN A 306 -1.05 0.28 -15.05
CA ASN A 306 -0.48 1.60 -14.81
C ASN A 306 0.10 1.72 -13.40
N LEU A 307 -0.55 1.11 -12.40
CA LEU A 307 0.01 1.04 -11.06
C LEU A 307 1.20 0.06 -11.00
N VAL A 308 1.03 -1.15 -11.52
CA VAL A 308 2.09 -2.18 -11.49
C VAL A 308 3.39 -1.67 -12.12
N ASN A 309 3.30 -0.97 -13.25
CA ASN A 309 4.47 -0.43 -13.97
C ASN A 309 5.22 0.67 -13.20
N LYS A 310 4.68 1.19 -12.09
CA LYS A 310 5.39 2.14 -11.22
C LYS A 310 6.37 1.48 -10.25
N PHE A 311 6.31 0.16 -10.14
CA PHE A 311 7.22 -0.62 -9.32
C PHE A 311 8.28 -1.26 -10.23
N PRO A 312 9.53 -0.83 -10.13
CA PRO A 312 10.60 -1.38 -10.97
C PRO A 312 10.80 -2.86 -10.66
N VAL A 313 11.04 -3.61 -11.71
CA VAL A 313 11.40 -5.02 -11.65
C VAL A 313 12.89 -5.12 -11.92
N GLU A 314 13.65 -5.67 -10.99
CA GLU A 314 15.04 -5.96 -11.19
C GLU A 314 15.18 -7.29 -11.91
N GLU A 315 15.72 -7.25 -13.15
CA GLU A 315 16.15 -8.44 -13.86
C GLU A 315 17.61 -8.71 -13.49
N ILE A 316 17.86 -9.83 -12.83
CA ILE A 316 19.24 -10.28 -12.59
C ILE A 316 19.70 -10.97 -13.87
N GLU A 317 20.62 -10.31 -14.59
CA GLU A 317 21.28 -10.93 -15.73
C GLU A 317 22.22 -12.04 -15.26
N TYR A 318 22.15 -13.18 -15.88
CA TYR A 318 23.13 -14.24 -15.70
C TYR A 318 24.49 -13.80 -16.25
N PRO A 319 25.60 -14.13 -15.59
CA PRO A 319 26.89 -14.05 -16.24
C PRO A 319 26.84 -14.95 -17.48
N ASN A 320 27.34 -14.43 -18.62
CA ASN A 320 27.40 -15.22 -19.85
C ASN A 320 28.40 -16.39 -19.66
N PRO A 321 27.95 -17.67 -19.75
CA PRO A 321 28.85 -18.80 -19.59
C PRO A 321 30.03 -18.79 -20.57
N ASP A 322 29.84 -18.30 -21.79
CA ASP A 322 30.92 -18.23 -22.80
C ASP A 322 32.04 -17.30 -22.36
N ASP A 323 31.71 -16.15 -21.76
CA ASP A 323 32.71 -15.20 -21.24
C ASP A 323 33.46 -15.79 -20.04
N LEU A 324 32.73 -16.51 -19.16
CA LEU A 324 33.33 -17.20 -18.01
C LEU A 324 34.24 -18.34 -18.46
N ASN A 325 33.82 -19.14 -19.45
CA ASN A 325 34.63 -20.23 -20.02
C ASN A 325 35.93 -19.73 -20.67
N GLN A 326 35.91 -18.54 -21.31
CA GLN A 326 37.10 -17.92 -21.84
C GLN A 326 38.14 -17.57 -20.75
N SER A 327 37.74 -17.44 -19.51
CA SER A 327 38.63 -17.18 -18.37
C SER A 327 39.25 -18.44 -17.79
N LEU A 328 38.79 -19.63 -18.15
CA LEU A 328 39.38 -20.90 -17.72
C LEU A 328 40.75 -21.12 -18.38
N VAL A 329 41.71 -21.47 -17.55
CA VAL A 329 43.06 -21.79 -18.02
C VAL A 329 43.15 -23.31 -18.24
N GLY A 330 42.81 -23.76 -19.45
CA GLY A 330 42.77 -25.17 -19.79
C GLY A 330 42.58 -25.41 -21.30
N THR A 331 42.44 -26.65 -21.68
CA THR A 331 42.11 -27.08 -23.06
C THR A 331 40.82 -27.85 -23.07
N LEU A 332 40.00 -27.70 -24.13
CA LEU A 332 38.82 -28.53 -24.30
C LEU A 332 39.20 -30.02 -24.24
N SER A 333 38.38 -30.77 -23.55
CA SER A 333 38.55 -32.21 -23.30
C SER A 333 37.42 -33.05 -23.92
N ASP A 334 37.60 -34.35 -23.99
CA ASP A 334 36.56 -35.28 -24.42
C ASP A 334 35.48 -35.55 -23.30
N TRP A 335 35.62 -34.93 -22.13
CA TRP A 335 34.59 -34.96 -21.09
C TRP A 335 33.57 -33.86 -21.32
N GLY A 336 32.29 -34.23 -21.12
CA GLY A 336 31.20 -33.28 -21.28
C GLY A 336 29.98 -33.58 -20.39
N LEU A 337 29.07 -32.58 -20.33
CA LEU A 337 27.78 -32.71 -19.69
C LEU A 337 26.71 -33.10 -20.72
N VAL A 338 25.87 -34.05 -20.34
CA VAL A 338 24.72 -34.52 -21.11
C VAL A 338 23.52 -34.69 -20.19
N GLY A 339 22.33 -34.34 -20.66
CA GLY A 339 21.13 -34.56 -19.86
C GLY A 339 20.01 -33.57 -20.16
N SER A 340 18.83 -33.80 -19.62
CA SER A 340 17.68 -32.92 -19.77
C SER A 340 17.88 -31.54 -19.16
N ALA A 341 18.88 -31.37 -18.27
CA ALA A 341 19.29 -30.09 -17.74
C ALA A 341 20.15 -29.27 -18.71
N THR A 342 20.75 -29.91 -19.74
CA THR A 342 21.58 -29.22 -20.73
C THR A 342 20.79 -28.80 -21.97
N VAL A 343 21.30 -27.82 -22.72
CA VAL A 343 20.64 -27.31 -23.92
C VAL A 343 20.40 -28.37 -25.01
N ASN A 344 21.24 -29.38 -25.06
CA ASN A 344 21.22 -30.44 -26.10
C ASN A 344 20.48 -31.72 -25.65
N GLY A 345 20.05 -31.81 -24.40
CA GLY A 345 19.36 -32.99 -23.87
C GLY A 345 20.25 -34.23 -23.78
N TRP A 346 19.62 -35.41 -23.77
CA TRP A 346 20.30 -36.71 -23.63
C TRP A 346 20.97 -37.21 -24.90
N ASP A 347 20.60 -36.65 -26.04
CA ASP A 347 21.12 -37.11 -27.35
C ASP A 347 22.45 -36.43 -27.73
N GLY A 348 22.79 -35.27 -27.08
CA GLY A 348 24.00 -34.53 -27.35
C GLY A 348 23.88 -33.59 -28.56
N PRO A 349 24.95 -32.92 -29.01
CA PRO A 349 26.33 -33.07 -28.53
C PRO A 349 26.52 -32.67 -27.07
N ASP A 350 27.46 -33.30 -26.38
CA ASP A 350 27.78 -32.96 -25.00
C ASP A 350 28.33 -31.52 -24.89
N MET A 351 28.07 -30.86 -23.75
CA MET A 351 28.74 -29.60 -23.43
C MET A 351 30.16 -29.91 -22.96
N GLU A 352 31.14 -29.69 -23.85
CA GLU A 352 32.56 -30.04 -23.60
C GLU A 352 33.12 -29.25 -22.42
N MET A 353 33.87 -29.93 -21.55
CA MET A 353 34.52 -29.35 -20.36
C MET A 353 36.00 -29.02 -20.68
N TYR A 354 36.53 -28.03 -19.97
CA TYR A 354 37.95 -27.68 -20.05
C TYR A 354 38.76 -28.48 -19.04
N GLU A 355 39.84 -29.12 -19.48
CA GLU A 355 40.84 -29.71 -18.59
C GLU A 355 41.74 -28.60 -18.04
N THR A 356 41.52 -28.23 -16.78
CA THR A 356 42.20 -27.15 -16.06
C THR A 356 43.34 -27.66 -15.17
N GLY A 357 43.39 -28.98 -14.95
CA GLY A 357 44.42 -29.68 -14.22
C GLY A 357 44.41 -31.19 -14.56
N GLU A 358 45.40 -31.94 -14.07
CA GLU A 358 45.44 -33.38 -14.28
C GLU A 358 44.16 -34.03 -13.66
N ASN A 359 43.34 -34.68 -14.48
CA ASN A 359 42.04 -35.29 -14.10
C ASN A 359 41.01 -34.28 -13.50
N LEU A 360 41.18 -32.97 -13.73
CA LEU A 360 40.29 -31.92 -13.26
C LEU A 360 39.69 -31.21 -14.46
N TYR A 361 38.34 -31.18 -14.53
CA TYR A 361 37.60 -30.60 -15.66
C TYR A 361 36.59 -29.61 -15.12
N GLU A 362 36.48 -28.45 -15.79
CA GLU A 362 35.62 -27.35 -15.38
C GLU A 362 34.83 -26.84 -16.58
N LEU A 363 33.62 -26.33 -16.28
CA LEU A 363 32.73 -25.70 -17.27
C LEU A 363 31.78 -24.73 -16.56
N TYR A 364 31.56 -23.57 -17.14
CA TYR A 364 30.42 -22.75 -16.83
C TYR A 364 29.30 -23.06 -17.83
N ALA A 365 28.12 -23.44 -17.33
CA ALA A 365 27.01 -23.90 -18.15
C ALA A 365 25.67 -23.34 -17.68
N SER A 366 24.82 -22.91 -18.61
CA SER A 366 23.40 -22.66 -18.31
C SER A 366 22.69 -24.01 -18.23
N LEU A 367 22.11 -24.29 -17.05
CA LEU A 367 21.40 -25.54 -16.78
C LEU A 367 19.94 -25.24 -16.37
N THR A 368 18.99 -26.04 -16.84
CA THR A 368 17.59 -26.00 -16.37
C THR A 368 17.40 -26.90 -15.16
N ALA A 369 16.32 -26.69 -14.39
CA ALA A 369 15.96 -27.53 -13.25
C ALA A 369 15.51 -28.92 -13.73
N ASN A 370 16.48 -29.83 -13.93
CA ASN A 370 16.30 -31.15 -14.50
C ASN A 370 17.48 -32.08 -14.11
N GLU A 371 17.93 -32.99 -14.95
CA GLU A 371 18.94 -33.97 -14.64
C GLU A 371 20.08 -33.96 -15.66
N LEU A 372 21.30 -34.31 -15.21
CA LEU A 372 22.49 -34.43 -16.06
C LEU A 372 23.36 -35.65 -15.68
N LYS A 373 24.35 -35.94 -16.51
CA LYS A 373 25.47 -36.86 -16.28
C LYS A 373 26.75 -36.31 -16.88
N PHE A 374 27.88 -36.84 -16.45
CA PHE A 374 29.17 -36.68 -17.11
C PHE A 374 29.38 -37.85 -18.09
N ARG A 375 29.84 -37.53 -19.30
CA ARG A 375 30.10 -38.53 -20.34
C ARG A 375 31.42 -38.25 -21.06
N PHE A 376 32.17 -39.32 -21.38
CA PHE A 376 33.43 -39.22 -22.09
C PHE A 376 33.25 -39.55 -23.57
N ASN A 377 33.76 -38.68 -24.45
CA ASN A 377 33.76 -38.85 -25.90
C ASN A 377 32.38 -39.19 -26.49
N GLU A 378 31.33 -38.56 -25.91
CA GLU A 378 29.93 -38.80 -26.28
C GLU A 378 29.47 -40.28 -26.24
N ASP A 379 30.23 -41.16 -25.57
CA ASP A 379 29.99 -42.59 -25.51
C ASP A 379 29.38 -43.01 -24.16
N TRP A 380 28.20 -43.59 -24.21
CA TRP A 380 27.52 -44.14 -23.01
C TRP A 380 28.29 -45.31 -22.33
N GLY A 381 29.29 -45.87 -23.01
CA GLY A 381 30.19 -46.87 -22.39
C GLY A 381 31.04 -46.31 -21.26
N VAL A 382 31.29 -44.99 -21.25
CA VAL A 382 32.02 -44.28 -20.19
C VAL A 382 31.22 -43.07 -19.74
N ASN A 383 30.43 -43.24 -18.69
CA ASN A 383 29.67 -42.18 -18.09
C ASN A 383 29.69 -42.27 -16.56
N TYR A 384 29.47 -41.13 -15.89
CA TYR A 384 29.38 -41.05 -14.44
C TYR A 384 28.09 -40.35 -14.02
N GLY A 385 27.54 -40.80 -12.90
CA GLY A 385 26.41 -40.20 -12.18
C GLY A 385 26.63 -40.35 -10.69
N ASP A 386 25.62 -40.05 -9.91
CA ASP A 386 25.65 -40.07 -8.45
C ASP A 386 24.44 -40.85 -7.93
N ASN A 387 24.68 -41.99 -7.26
CA ASN A 387 23.63 -42.89 -6.78
C ASN A 387 22.95 -42.39 -5.49
N ASP A 388 23.71 -41.75 -4.64
CA ASP A 388 23.33 -41.43 -3.26
C ASP A 388 23.19 -39.91 -3.02
N THR A 389 23.40 -39.05 -4.04
CA THR A 389 23.38 -37.60 -3.99
C THR A 389 24.35 -37.00 -2.95
N ASP A 390 25.53 -37.64 -2.84
CA ASP A 390 26.58 -37.24 -1.89
C ASP A 390 27.76 -36.52 -2.55
N ASN A 391 27.65 -36.21 -3.86
CA ASN A 391 28.64 -35.60 -4.76
C ASN A 391 29.81 -36.55 -5.08
N SER A 392 29.70 -37.85 -4.82
CA SER A 392 30.61 -38.87 -5.33
C SER A 392 30.12 -39.40 -6.67
N LEU A 393 31.08 -39.86 -7.50
CA LEU A 393 30.80 -40.32 -8.85
C LEU A 393 30.93 -41.85 -8.97
N GLU A 394 29.87 -42.49 -9.47
CA GLU A 394 29.92 -43.92 -9.83
C GLU A 394 29.85 -44.09 -11.34
N PRO A 395 30.66 -45.02 -11.90
CA PRO A 395 30.53 -45.41 -13.30
C PRO A 395 29.13 -45.95 -13.61
N GLY A 396 28.43 -45.29 -14.54
CA GLY A 396 27.05 -45.62 -14.88
C GLY A 396 26.03 -45.27 -13.81
N GLY A 397 26.40 -44.50 -12.77
CA GLY A 397 25.53 -44.09 -11.65
C GLY A 397 24.24 -43.40 -12.05
N ALA A 398 23.38 -43.07 -11.07
CA ALA A 398 22.11 -42.37 -11.29
C ALA A 398 22.30 -40.96 -11.88
N ASN A 399 21.25 -40.40 -12.44
CA ASN A 399 21.28 -39.03 -12.95
C ASN A 399 21.47 -38.03 -11.80
N ILE A 400 22.27 -37.01 -12.03
CA ILE A 400 22.54 -35.93 -11.07
C ILE A 400 21.46 -34.85 -11.20
N PRO A 401 20.73 -34.53 -10.13
CA PRO A 401 19.68 -33.55 -10.20
C PRO A 401 20.25 -32.12 -10.17
N VAL A 402 19.72 -31.25 -11.03
CA VAL A 402 19.85 -29.78 -10.97
C VAL A 402 18.55 -29.24 -10.40
N SER A 403 18.58 -28.68 -9.20
CA SER A 403 17.36 -28.30 -8.46
C SER A 403 16.80 -26.94 -8.88
N VAL A 404 17.62 -26.05 -9.45
CA VAL A 404 17.24 -24.67 -9.81
C VAL A 404 17.86 -24.35 -11.16
N GLU A 405 17.12 -23.67 -12.03
CA GLU A 405 17.64 -23.14 -13.29
C GLU A 405 18.66 -22.04 -13.03
N GLY A 406 19.78 -22.02 -13.78
CA GLY A 406 20.80 -21.00 -13.62
C GLY A 406 22.10 -21.29 -14.35
N VAL A 407 23.06 -20.37 -14.19
CA VAL A 407 24.45 -20.57 -14.63
C VAL A 407 25.23 -21.24 -13.51
N TYR A 408 25.80 -22.38 -13.81
CA TYR A 408 26.56 -23.18 -12.86
C TYR A 408 28.04 -23.20 -13.20
N HIS A 409 28.91 -23.10 -12.18
CA HIS A 409 30.29 -23.57 -12.28
C HIS A 409 30.29 -25.06 -11.95
N VAL A 410 30.58 -25.85 -12.95
CA VAL A 410 30.60 -27.32 -12.88
C VAL A 410 32.04 -27.81 -12.82
N ILE A 411 32.35 -28.62 -11.82
CA ILE A 411 33.68 -29.20 -11.66
C ILE A 411 33.53 -30.74 -11.64
N LEU A 412 34.33 -31.42 -12.43
CA LEU A 412 34.52 -32.86 -12.44
C LEU A 412 35.96 -33.19 -12.02
N ASN A 413 36.13 -33.92 -10.92
CA ASN A 413 37.44 -34.34 -10.43
C ASN A 413 37.52 -35.87 -10.40
N LEU A 414 38.28 -36.46 -11.32
CA LEU A 414 38.41 -37.89 -11.45
C LEU A 414 39.49 -38.51 -10.52
N ASP A 415 40.36 -37.70 -9.92
CA ASP A 415 41.31 -38.19 -8.90
C ASP A 415 40.58 -38.54 -7.59
N THR A 416 39.59 -37.74 -7.25
CA THR A 416 38.76 -37.94 -6.06
C THR A 416 37.45 -38.65 -6.36
N ASN A 417 37.09 -38.84 -7.63
CA ASN A 417 35.77 -39.28 -8.09
C ASN A 417 34.64 -38.45 -7.50
N THR A 418 34.75 -37.13 -7.60
CA THR A 418 33.75 -36.17 -7.09
C THR A 418 33.39 -35.13 -8.15
N TYR A 419 32.24 -34.49 -7.95
CA TYR A 419 31.84 -33.33 -8.73
C TYR A 419 31.32 -32.22 -7.83
N SER A 420 31.20 -31.00 -8.39
CA SER A 420 30.44 -29.94 -7.77
C SER A 420 29.61 -29.19 -8.82
N LEU A 421 28.38 -28.80 -8.42
CA LEU A 421 27.50 -27.91 -9.14
C LEU A 421 27.31 -26.64 -8.29
N THR A 422 28.07 -25.60 -8.55
CA THR A 422 27.97 -24.34 -7.81
C THR A 422 27.16 -23.34 -8.63
N LEU A 423 25.95 -23.02 -8.16
CA LEU A 423 25.10 -22.02 -8.79
C LEU A 423 25.79 -20.64 -8.70
N MET A 424 26.07 -20.03 -9.85
CA MET A 424 26.72 -18.73 -9.92
C MET A 424 25.70 -17.61 -9.73
N GLN A 425 24.53 -17.76 -10.33
CA GLN A 425 23.43 -16.82 -10.25
C GLN A 425 22.12 -17.49 -10.69
N THR A 426 21.02 -17.12 -10.08
CA THR A 426 19.66 -17.54 -10.48
C THR A 426 18.96 -16.39 -11.19
N THR A 427 18.09 -16.71 -12.16
CA THR A 427 17.14 -15.71 -12.66
C THR A 427 16.06 -15.55 -11.61
N ILE A 428 16.13 -14.49 -10.83
CA ILE A 428 15.04 -14.10 -9.97
C ILE A 428 14.56 -12.76 -10.50
N ILE A 429 13.36 -12.72 -11.06
CA ILE A 429 12.67 -11.46 -11.26
C ILE A 429 12.12 -11.09 -9.90
N GLN A 430 12.75 -10.13 -9.26
CA GLN A 430 12.25 -9.57 -8.00
C GLN A 430 11.75 -8.16 -8.25
N HIS A 431 10.62 -7.83 -7.65
CA HIS A 431 10.30 -6.43 -7.47
C HIS A 431 11.34 -5.86 -6.50
N ALA A 432 12.17 -4.94 -6.97
CA ALA A 432 13.15 -4.27 -6.11
C ALA A 432 12.44 -3.44 -5.03
N ASP A 433 11.27 -2.88 -5.36
CA ASP A 433 10.42 -2.14 -4.43
C ASP A 433 9.42 -3.08 -3.73
N LEU A 434 9.67 -3.39 -2.46
CA LEU A 434 8.87 -4.32 -1.64
C LEU A 434 7.44 -3.80 -1.35
N ARG A 435 7.13 -2.54 -1.68
CA ARG A 435 5.78 -1.99 -1.61
C ARG A 435 4.89 -2.51 -2.75
N GLY A 436 5.44 -3.09 -3.80
CA GLY A 436 4.72 -3.70 -4.92
C GLY A 436 4.03 -5.02 -4.53
N MET A 437 2.99 -4.95 -3.69
CA MET A 437 2.33 -6.12 -3.11
C MET A 437 1.21 -6.65 -4.01
N PHE A 438 1.61 -7.39 -5.05
CA PHE A 438 0.69 -7.95 -6.05
C PHE A 438 0.73 -9.48 -6.05
N TYR A 439 -0.44 -10.10 -6.20
CA TYR A 439 -0.56 -11.53 -6.48
C TYR A 439 -0.65 -11.73 -8.00
N THR A 440 0.20 -12.57 -8.55
CA THR A 440 0.35 -12.74 -10.00
C THR A 440 0.07 -14.16 -10.49
N ASP A 441 0.01 -15.15 -9.58
CA ASP A 441 -0.18 -16.55 -9.96
C ASP A 441 -1.58 -16.78 -10.55
N GLY A 442 -1.61 -17.19 -11.82
CA GLY A 442 -2.84 -17.38 -12.58
C GLY A 442 -3.56 -16.09 -13.00
N GLN A 443 -2.90 -14.91 -12.89
CA GLN A 443 -3.45 -13.63 -13.31
C GLN A 443 -2.64 -12.99 -14.44
N ASN A 444 -3.33 -12.23 -15.29
CA ASN A 444 -2.74 -11.47 -16.39
C ASN A 444 -2.54 -10.01 -15.99
N LEU A 445 -1.47 -9.38 -16.45
CA LEU A 445 -1.25 -7.95 -16.21
C LEU A 445 -2.28 -7.09 -16.98
N GLU A 446 -2.61 -7.49 -18.20
CA GLU A 446 -3.59 -6.78 -19.04
C GLU A 446 -5.03 -7.16 -18.63
N ILE A 447 -5.91 -6.17 -18.61
CA ILE A 447 -7.33 -6.35 -18.34
C ILE A 447 -8.06 -6.36 -19.69
N GLU A 448 -8.37 -7.54 -20.20
CA GLU A 448 -9.15 -7.70 -21.43
C GLU A 448 -10.65 -7.74 -21.11
N GLU A 449 -11.03 -8.40 -20.02
CA GLU A 449 -12.42 -8.52 -19.57
C GLU A 449 -12.55 -8.09 -18.09
N ILE A 450 -13.13 -6.93 -17.82
CA ILE A 450 -13.30 -6.40 -16.45
C ILE A 450 -14.02 -7.38 -15.50
N PRO A 451 -15.05 -8.15 -15.88
CA PRO A 451 -15.65 -9.14 -14.99
C PRO A 451 -14.76 -10.34 -14.67
N SER A 452 -13.70 -10.60 -15.42
CA SER A 452 -12.77 -11.70 -15.18
C SER A 452 -11.80 -11.35 -14.06
N PHE A 453 -11.82 -12.08 -12.95
CA PHE A 453 -10.89 -11.85 -11.84
C PHE A 453 -9.43 -12.15 -12.23
N ASN A 454 -9.19 -12.95 -13.24
CA ASN A 454 -7.83 -13.29 -13.71
C ASN A 454 -7.19 -12.17 -14.55
N ASP A 455 -7.94 -11.14 -14.93
CA ASP A 455 -7.47 -10.02 -15.72
C ASP A 455 -7.19 -8.80 -14.83
N GLY A 456 -5.95 -8.41 -14.71
CA GLY A 456 -5.39 -7.51 -13.70
C GLY A 456 -4.90 -8.27 -12.47
N TYR A 457 -3.82 -7.78 -11.84
CA TYR A 457 -3.29 -8.39 -10.61
C TYR A 457 -4.14 -8.05 -9.40
N ALA A 458 -4.31 -9.03 -8.49
CA ALA A 458 -4.87 -8.77 -7.17
C ALA A 458 -3.85 -8.02 -6.29
N VAL A 459 -4.34 -7.12 -5.46
CA VAL A 459 -3.50 -6.38 -4.51
C VAL A 459 -3.55 -7.07 -3.15
N THR A 460 -2.40 -7.45 -2.63
CA THR A 460 -2.26 -8.16 -1.35
C THR A 460 -1.72 -7.27 -0.23
N LYS A 461 -1.91 -5.96 -0.38
CA LYS A 461 -1.44 -4.95 0.56
C LYS A 461 -2.08 -5.11 1.95
N PHE A 462 -3.41 -5.28 1.99
CA PHE A 462 -4.16 -5.46 3.23
C PHE A 462 -4.36 -6.94 3.52
N LYS A 463 -4.11 -7.36 4.77
CA LYS A 463 -4.25 -8.76 5.21
C LYS A 463 -4.85 -8.82 6.62
N ASN A 464 -5.62 -9.86 6.89
CA ASN A 464 -6.12 -10.18 8.23
C ASN A 464 -5.23 -11.22 8.93
N ILE A 465 -3.91 -11.11 8.72
CA ILE A 465 -2.88 -11.92 9.39
C ILE A 465 -2.06 -10.98 10.27
N ASP A 466 -1.77 -11.38 11.51
CA ASP A 466 -0.90 -10.62 12.41
C ASP A 466 0.59 -10.82 12.07
N SER A 467 1.47 -10.07 12.68
CA SER A 467 2.92 -10.16 12.50
C SER A 467 3.53 -11.52 12.92
N ASN A 468 2.78 -12.37 13.60
CA ASN A 468 3.18 -13.74 13.97
C ASN A 468 2.60 -14.81 13.02
N GLY A 469 1.86 -14.40 11.98
CA GLY A 469 1.24 -15.31 11.02
C GLY A 469 -0.11 -15.89 11.47
N ASN A 470 -0.74 -15.36 12.52
CA ASN A 470 -2.06 -15.81 12.97
C ASN A 470 -3.16 -15.00 12.27
N GLN A 471 -4.29 -15.65 12.04
CA GLN A 471 -5.51 -14.98 11.60
C GLN A 471 -6.00 -13.99 12.66
N GLY A 472 -6.66 -12.91 12.23
CA GLY A 472 -7.30 -11.94 13.11
C GLY A 472 -8.33 -12.52 14.08
N SER A 473 -8.92 -11.68 14.91
CA SER A 473 -9.73 -12.07 16.09
C SER A 473 -11.00 -12.83 15.74
N ASP A 474 -11.62 -12.56 14.59
CA ASP A 474 -12.76 -13.34 14.11
C ASP A 474 -12.31 -14.71 13.59
N SER A 475 -12.53 -15.74 14.39
CA SER A 475 -12.15 -17.12 14.04
C SER A 475 -12.93 -17.69 12.84
N ALA A 476 -14.06 -17.09 12.45
CA ALA A 476 -14.79 -17.46 11.24
C ALA A 476 -14.11 -16.89 9.97
N GLY A 477 -13.31 -15.84 10.12
CA GLY A 477 -12.63 -15.16 9.02
C GLY A 477 -13.56 -14.33 8.14
N ASP A 478 -14.72 -13.93 8.67
CA ASP A 478 -15.68 -13.08 7.96
C ASP A 478 -15.31 -11.59 8.05
N PHE A 479 -14.71 -11.17 9.19
CA PHE A 479 -14.39 -9.76 9.48
C PHE A 479 -12.92 -9.58 9.82
N VAL A 480 -12.40 -8.40 9.48
CA VAL A 480 -10.97 -8.09 9.49
C VAL A 480 -10.63 -7.10 10.60
N ASP A 481 -9.49 -7.32 11.27
CA ASP A 481 -9.00 -6.48 12.37
C ASP A 481 -8.17 -5.28 11.91
N THR A 482 -7.60 -5.34 10.71
CA THR A 482 -6.64 -4.35 10.20
C THR A 482 -7.21 -2.94 10.22
N ASP A 483 -6.61 -2.02 10.97
CA ASP A 483 -6.96 -0.61 10.98
C ASP A 483 -6.57 0.07 9.67
N LEU A 484 -7.39 1.05 9.23
CA LEU A 484 -7.11 1.81 8.02
C LEU A 484 -6.57 3.19 8.36
N PRO A 485 -5.31 3.52 7.99
CA PRO A 485 -4.79 4.86 8.16
C PRO A 485 -5.50 5.82 7.20
N LEU A 486 -6.20 6.81 7.74
CA LEU A 486 -6.82 7.92 6.99
C LEU A 486 -5.82 9.05 6.76
N ILE A 487 -4.86 9.22 7.67
CA ILE A 487 -3.70 10.10 7.55
C ILE A 487 -2.52 9.40 8.24
N ARG A 488 -1.42 9.24 7.54
CA ARG A 488 -0.15 8.73 8.10
C ARG A 488 1.03 9.62 7.73
N LEU A 489 2.11 9.51 8.48
CA LEU A 489 3.27 10.41 8.37
C LEU A 489 3.90 10.42 6.96
N ALA A 490 3.92 9.28 6.26
CA ALA A 490 4.46 9.21 4.91
C ALA A 490 3.72 10.14 3.93
N GLU A 491 2.39 10.29 4.04
CA GLU A 491 1.65 11.26 3.24
C GLU A 491 2.13 12.70 3.49
N ILE A 492 2.46 13.02 4.74
CA ILE A 492 2.92 14.38 5.09
C ILE A 492 4.34 14.64 4.57
N TYR A 493 5.21 13.62 4.52
CA TYR A 493 6.51 13.74 3.87
C TYR A 493 6.37 14.08 2.37
N LEU A 494 5.45 13.39 1.70
CA LEU A 494 5.12 13.64 0.29
C LEU A 494 4.48 15.03 0.09
N ASN A 495 3.58 15.45 0.99
CA ASN A 495 2.96 16.78 0.95
C ASN A 495 3.99 17.90 1.13
N TYR A 496 4.92 17.74 2.07
CA TYR A 496 6.03 18.68 2.27
C TYR A 496 6.88 18.83 1.01
N ALA A 497 7.33 17.72 0.45
CA ALA A 497 8.16 17.72 -0.75
C ALA A 497 7.43 18.39 -1.94
N GLU A 498 6.15 18.08 -2.13
CA GLU A 498 5.34 18.69 -3.19
C GLU A 498 5.16 20.21 -2.98
N ALA A 499 4.87 20.65 -1.75
CA ALA A 499 4.73 22.05 -1.43
C ALA A 499 6.04 22.85 -1.67
N VAL A 500 7.19 22.27 -1.32
CA VAL A 500 8.51 22.84 -1.61
C VAL A 500 8.72 23.01 -3.11
N LEU A 501 8.46 21.97 -3.91
CA LEU A 501 8.60 21.98 -5.37
C LEU A 501 7.64 22.99 -6.04
N ARG A 502 6.46 23.21 -5.46
CA ARG A 502 5.48 24.20 -5.95
C ARG A 502 5.76 25.63 -5.49
N GLY A 503 6.90 25.87 -4.82
CA GLY A 503 7.36 27.21 -4.45
C GLY A 503 6.85 27.68 -3.08
N GLY A 504 6.42 26.78 -2.20
CA GLY A 504 6.02 27.08 -0.83
C GLY A 504 7.16 27.50 0.11
N GLY A 505 8.41 27.53 -0.39
CA GLY A 505 9.59 27.68 0.47
C GLY A 505 10.00 26.34 1.10
N GLY A 506 10.56 26.38 2.32
CA GLY A 506 11.07 25.18 2.98
C GLY A 506 12.45 24.75 2.48
N ASP A 507 12.94 23.60 2.94
CA ASP A 507 14.26 23.06 2.61
C ASP A 507 14.16 21.86 1.67
N ILE A 508 14.65 22.00 0.45
CA ILE A 508 14.69 20.92 -0.56
C ILE A 508 15.52 19.72 -0.09
N ASN A 509 16.57 19.93 0.73
CA ASN A 509 17.36 18.83 1.25
C ASN A 509 16.57 18.03 2.31
N LEU A 510 15.76 18.70 3.12
CA LEU A 510 14.84 18.02 4.03
C LEU A 510 13.79 17.22 3.22
N ALA A 511 13.24 17.80 2.16
CA ALA A 511 12.31 17.10 1.28
C ALA A 511 12.92 15.80 0.72
N VAL A 512 14.12 15.89 0.12
CA VAL A 512 14.83 14.71 -0.39
C VAL A 512 15.13 13.70 0.72
N SER A 513 15.58 14.16 1.88
CA SER A 513 15.84 13.26 3.02
C SER A 513 14.58 12.49 3.43
N LYS A 514 13.41 13.15 3.48
CA LYS A 514 12.16 12.50 3.87
C LYS A 514 11.63 11.53 2.80
N ILE A 515 11.80 11.87 1.53
CA ILE A 515 11.48 10.94 0.43
C ILE A 515 12.42 9.73 0.46
N ASN A 516 13.71 9.92 0.71
CA ASN A 516 14.67 8.82 0.81
C ASN A 516 14.36 7.89 2.00
N GLU A 517 13.84 8.38 3.12
CA GLU A 517 13.36 7.51 4.21
C GLU A 517 12.23 6.54 3.74
N LEU A 518 11.33 7.00 2.85
CA LEU A 518 10.28 6.16 2.27
C LEU A 518 10.86 5.16 1.26
N ILE A 519 11.80 5.62 0.42
CA ILE A 519 12.48 4.79 -0.57
C ILE A 519 13.29 3.70 0.15
N GLU A 520 14.10 4.04 1.15
CA GLU A 520 14.89 3.08 1.92
C GLU A 520 14.00 2.02 2.59
N ARG A 521 12.85 2.41 3.13
CA ARG A 521 11.87 1.43 3.64
C ARG A 521 11.31 0.53 2.53
N GLY A 522 10.99 1.11 1.36
CA GLY A 522 10.41 0.39 0.23
C GLY A 522 11.37 -0.62 -0.40
N TYR A 523 12.64 -0.27 -0.51
CA TYR A 523 13.67 -1.12 -1.14
C TYR A 523 14.51 -1.91 -0.14
N GLY A 524 14.41 -1.62 1.15
CA GLY A 524 15.26 -2.22 2.19
C GLY A 524 16.74 -1.79 2.14
N MET A 525 17.09 -0.81 1.30
CA MET A 525 18.47 -0.33 1.10
C MET A 525 18.51 1.10 0.59
N SER A 526 19.66 1.77 0.72
CA SER A 526 19.87 3.16 0.31
C SER A 526 20.31 3.35 -1.15
N ASP A 527 20.53 2.27 -1.91
CA ASP A 527 21.08 2.32 -3.27
C ASP A 527 20.14 3.01 -4.27
N TYR A 528 18.84 3.10 -3.94
CA TYR A 528 17.80 3.76 -4.73
C TYR A 528 17.51 5.20 -4.29
N ASN A 529 18.29 5.74 -3.33
CA ASN A 529 18.13 7.10 -2.86
C ASN A 529 18.32 8.11 -3.98
N ILE A 530 17.43 9.10 -4.00
CA ILE A 530 17.48 10.18 -4.98
C ILE A 530 18.23 11.39 -4.47
N THR A 531 18.67 12.21 -5.41
CA THR A 531 19.28 13.52 -5.17
C THR A 531 18.27 14.65 -5.37
N THR A 532 18.64 15.88 -5.01
CA THR A 532 17.81 17.07 -5.26
C THR A 532 17.54 17.34 -6.75
N ALA A 533 18.39 16.83 -7.65
CA ALA A 533 18.20 16.99 -9.09
C ALA A 533 17.17 16.00 -9.69
N GLU A 534 16.91 14.91 -8.99
CA GLU A 534 15.97 13.86 -9.40
C GLU A 534 14.59 14.05 -8.80
N LEU A 535 14.46 14.86 -7.74
CA LEU A 535 13.18 15.17 -7.12
C LEU A 535 12.46 16.25 -7.94
N ASP A 536 11.47 15.84 -8.72
CA ASP A 536 10.54 16.71 -9.43
C ASP A 536 9.08 16.29 -9.19
N LEU A 537 8.14 17.01 -9.78
CA LEU A 537 6.70 16.74 -9.55
C LEU A 537 6.25 15.43 -10.19
N ASP A 538 6.82 15.03 -11.33
CA ASP A 538 6.45 13.79 -12.01
C ASP A 538 6.95 12.57 -11.21
N PHE A 539 8.21 12.61 -10.74
CA PHE A 539 8.76 11.61 -9.82
C PHE A 539 7.89 11.50 -8.56
N LEU A 540 7.50 12.66 -7.98
CA LEU A 540 6.75 12.67 -6.74
C LEU A 540 5.33 12.12 -6.90
N LEU A 541 4.67 12.37 -8.04
CA LEU A 541 3.36 11.77 -8.33
C LEU A 541 3.44 10.24 -8.42
N ASP A 542 4.53 9.71 -8.97
CA ASP A 542 4.79 8.27 -9.04
C ASP A 542 5.15 7.71 -7.66
N GLU A 543 5.94 8.43 -6.87
CA GLU A 543 6.26 8.03 -5.50
C GLU A 543 5.02 8.02 -4.60
N ARG A 544 4.12 8.99 -4.75
CA ARG A 544 2.81 8.97 -4.09
C ARG A 544 1.99 7.73 -4.47
N SER A 545 2.06 7.30 -5.73
CA SER A 545 1.42 6.06 -6.18
C SER A 545 2.04 4.84 -5.51
N ARG A 546 3.39 4.72 -5.48
CA ARG A 546 4.07 3.58 -4.84
C ARG A 546 3.77 3.51 -3.34
N GLU A 547 3.75 4.66 -2.68
CA GLU A 547 3.59 4.73 -1.24
C GLU A 547 2.12 4.58 -0.79
N LEU A 548 1.18 5.27 -1.46
CA LEU A 548 -0.18 5.49 -0.97
C LEU A 548 -1.28 4.78 -1.77
N TYR A 549 -0.92 3.87 -2.71
CA TYR A 549 -1.95 3.20 -3.49
C TYR A 549 -2.95 2.46 -2.61
N TRP A 550 -4.22 2.51 -3.01
CA TRP A 550 -5.35 1.89 -2.31
C TRP A 550 -5.66 2.49 -0.92
N GLU A 551 -5.14 3.70 -0.63
CA GLU A 551 -5.45 4.44 0.61
C GLU A 551 -6.39 5.64 0.37
N GLY A 552 -7.09 5.68 -0.77
CA GLY A 552 -8.09 6.70 -1.08
C GLY A 552 -7.51 8.08 -1.40
N GLN A 553 -6.30 8.16 -1.97
CA GLN A 553 -5.60 9.42 -2.26
C GLN A 553 -5.53 9.76 -3.77
N ARG A 554 -5.53 8.75 -4.64
CA ARG A 554 -5.14 8.92 -6.05
C ARG A 554 -5.97 9.94 -6.83
N ARG A 555 -7.29 9.97 -6.66
CA ARG A 555 -8.15 10.92 -7.35
C ARG A 555 -7.78 12.38 -7.02
N THR A 556 -7.57 12.70 -5.75
CA THR A 556 -7.19 14.04 -5.29
C THR A 556 -5.83 14.45 -5.87
N ASP A 557 -4.87 13.51 -5.92
CA ASP A 557 -3.58 13.74 -6.56
C ASP A 557 -3.73 14.03 -8.05
N LEU A 558 -4.46 13.20 -8.81
CA LEU A 558 -4.69 13.41 -10.24
C LEU A 558 -5.40 14.73 -10.54
N VAL A 559 -6.37 15.14 -9.70
CA VAL A 559 -7.04 16.44 -9.82
C VAL A 559 -6.04 17.58 -9.63
N ARG A 560 -5.18 17.50 -8.61
CA ARG A 560 -4.17 18.54 -8.31
C ARG A 560 -3.10 18.64 -9.39
N TYR A 561 -2.72 17.53 -10.03
CA TYR A 561 -1.77 17.49 -11.14
C TYR A 561 -2.40 17.77 -12.51
N GLY A 562 -3.73 17.90 -12.60
CA GLY A 562 -4.45 18.16 -13.84
C GLY A 562 -4.61 16.93 -14.75
N TYR A 563 -4.37 15.72 -14.25
CA TYR A 563 -4.44 14.47 -15.00
C TYR A 563 -5.76 13.70 -14.84
N PHE A 564 -6.66 14.12 -13.98
CA PHE A 564 -7.90 13.39 -13.69
C PHE A 564 -8.83 13.24 -14.89
N THR A 565 -8.89 14.25 -15.77
CA THR A 565 -9.78 14.26 -16.96
C THR A 565 -9.04 14.27 -18.29
N SER A 566 -7.72 14.32 -18.29
CA SER A 566 -6.91 14.55 -19.50
C SER A 566 -5.58 13.80 -19.51
N GLY A 567 -5.43 12.78 -18.66
CA GLY A 567 -4.21 11.96 -18.53
C GLY A 567 -3.89 11.11 -19.74
#